data_a96f9dca8cd912f7e214a5ab67138561
#
_entry.id   a96f9dca8cd912f7e214a5ab67138561
#
_cell.length_a   1.000
_cell.length_b   1.000
_cell.length_c   1.000
_cell.angle_alpha   90.00
_cell.angle_beta   90.00
_cell.angle_gamma   90.00
#
_symmetry.space_group_name_H-M   'P 1'
#
loop_
_entity.id
_entity.type
_entity.pdbx_description
1 polymer ?
#
loop_
_entity_poly.entity_id
_entity_poly.type
_entity_poly.pdbx_seq_one_letter_code
_entity_poly.pdbx_strand_id
1 'polypeptide(L)'
;MKEEVVKRGDPVVVLVMSARASRHYYFRIYEDKVYMTSAGIFRGTDIIGMEYGSKLELAEGYAYILKPTLRELLEHFMERATQVVYPKDSSLMSFEAGLKPGMRVLEGGVGSGFLTVELARIVCPGGKVYAFDI
;
A
#
# COMPACT_ATOMS: atom_id res chain seq x y z
N MET A 1 -10.74 15.39 -10.11
CA MET A 1 -10.33 14.30 -9.19
C MET A 1 -10.28 14.89 -7.79
N LYS A 2 -10.82 14.22 -6.78
CA LYS A 2 -10.56 14.65 -5.39
C LYS A 2 -9.09 14.34 -5.10
N GLU A 3 -8.34 15.37 -4.70
CA GLU A 3 -6.98 15.20 -4.21
C GLU A 3 -7.00 14.28 -3.00
N GLU A 4 -6.25 13.18 -3.09
CA GLU A 4 -6.16 12.23 -1.98
C GLU A 4 -5.08 12.72 -1.02
N VAL A 5 -5.46 12.99 0.21
CA VAL A 5 -4.56 13.41 1.29
C VAL A 5 -4.28 12.25 2.25
N VAL A 6 -3.12 12.31 2.88
CA VAL A 6 -2.71 11.37 3.93
C VAL A 6 -3.60 11.53 5.15
N LYS A 7 -4.11 10.40 5.65
CA LYS A 7 -4.95 10.33 6.85
C LYS A 7 -4.27 9.50 7.93
N ARG A 8 -4.77 9.64 9.16
CA ARG A 8 -4.38 8.77 10.27
C ARG A 8 -4.58 7.29 9.92
N GLY A 9 -3.55 6.48 10.17
CA GLY A 9 -3.56 5.03 9.92
C GLY A 9 -3.26 4.63 8.48
N ASP A 10 -3.14 5.58 7.56
CA ASP A 10 -2.81 5.28 6.17
C ASP A 10 -1.43 4.63 6.05
N PRO A 11 -1.29 3.62 5.18
CA PRO A 11 0.00 3.12 4.74
C PRO A 11 0.62 4.13 3.77
N VAL A 12 1.84 4.53 4.02
CA VAL A 12 2.57 5.54 3.24
C VAL A 12 3.95 5.04 2.88
N VAL A 13 4.36 5.27 1.65
CA VAL A 13 5.74 5.11 1.20
C VAL A 13 6.43 6.47 1.25
N VAL A 14 7.51 6.56 2.00
CA VAL A 14 8.34 7.75 2.11
C VAL A 14 9.61 7.52 1.30
N LEU A 15 9.65 8.10 0.10
CA LEU A 15 10.82 8.02 -0.79
C LEU A 15 11.79 9.14 -0.43
N VAL A 16 12.81 8.79 0.34
CA VAL A 16 13.84 9.73 0.77
C VAL A 16 14.89 9.90 -0.32
N MET A 17 15.20 11.15 -0.61
CA MET A 17 16.24 11.59 -1.54
C MET A 17 17.32 12.35 -0.76
N SER A 18 18.53 11.80 -0.74
CA SER A 18 19.69 12.44 -0.12
C SER A 18 20.87 12.49 -1.10
N ALA A 19 21.91 13.23 -0.76
CA ALA A 19 23.12 13.35 -1.61
C ALA A 19 23.80 11.99 -1.87
N ARG A 20 23.56 10.98 -1.03
CA ARG A 20 24.25 9.68 -1.10
C ARG A 20 23.43 8.58 -1.74
N ALA A 21 22.10 8.58 -1.59
CA ALA A 21 21.24 7.53 -2.09
C ALA A 21 19.76 7.93 -2.01
N SER A 22 18.92 7.21 -2.77
CA SER A 22 17.48 7.19 -2.57
C SER A 22 17.10 5.94 -1.77
N ARG A 23 16.13 6.06 -0.85
CA ARG A 23 15.63 4.94 -0.04
C ARG A 23 14.13 5.03 0.15
N HIS A 24 13.46 3.88 0.12
CA HIS A 24 12.06 3.74 0.47
C HIS A 24 11.90 3.34 1.93
N TYR A 25 10.97 3.98 2.60
CA TYR A 25 10.51 3.63 3.94
C TYR A 25 9.01 3.40 3.91
N TYR A 26 8.52 2.48 4.73
CA TYR A 26 7.14 2.03 4.75
C TYR A 26 6.59 2.25 6.14
N PHE A 27 5.64 3.18 6.28
CA PHE A 27 5.08 3.57 7.57
C PHE A 27 3.56 3.61 7.56
N ARG A 28 2.94 3.17 8.65
CA ARG A 28 1.56 3.56 8.98
C ARG A 28 1.61 4.84 9.80
N ILE A 29 0.88 5.85 9.37
CA ILE A 29 1.01 7.21 9.88
C ILE A 29 0.04 7.47 11.02
N TYR A 30 0.59 7.92 12.16
CA TYR A 30 -0.15 8.31 13.35
C TYR A 30 0.39 9.62 13.87
N GLU A 31 -0.48 10.52 14.38
CA GLU A 31 -0.14 11.88 14.81
C GLU A 31 0.92 11.91 15.91
N ASP A 32 0.81 10.97 16.85
CA ASP A 32 1.65 10.85 18.05
C ASP A 32 3.00 10.19 17.82
N LYS A 33 3.28 9.74 16.58
CA LYS A 33 4.52 9.03 16.25
C LYS A 33 5.54 9.92 15.56
N VAL A 34 6.82 9.60 15.86
CA VAL A 34 8.00 10.13 15.19
C VAL A 34 8.59 9.05 14.30
N TYR A 35 8.91 9.40 13.07
CA TYR A 35 9.44 8.51 12.05
C TYR A 35 10.86 8.88 11.72
N MET A 36 11.75 7.88 11.68
CA MET A 36 13.18 8.06 11.43
C MET A 36 13.53 7.60 10.02
N THR A 37 14.31 8.40 9.33
CA THR A 37 14.83 8.10 8.00
C THR A 37 16.32 8.39 7.92
N SER A 38 16.96 8.01 6.81
CA SER A 38 18.38 8.31 6.58
C SER A 38 18.69 9.80 6.36
N ALA A 39 17.69 10.63 6.12
CA ALA A 39 17.85 12.07 5.87
C ALA A 39 17.27 12.94 7.00
N GLY A 40 16.79 12.33 8.06
CA GLY A 40 16.23 13.04 9.21
C GLY A 40 14.96 12.39 9.76
N ILE A 41 14.32 13.09 10.67
CA ILE A 41 13.10 12.66 11.34
C ILE A 41 11.94 13.57 10.95
N PHE A 42 10.72 13.04 11.00
CA PHE A 42 9.47 13.80 10.88
C PHE A 42 8.42 13.22 11.82
N ARG A 43 7.37 13.99 12.10
CA ARG A 43 6.22 13.56 12.90
C ARG A 43 5.04 13.22 12.00
N GLY A 44 4.12 12.38 12.48
CA GLY A 44 2.90 12.12 11.73
C GLY A 44 2.09 13.38 11.43
N THR A 45 2.10 14.34 12.34
CA THR A 45 1.48 15.65 12.15
C THR A 45 2.05 16.48 10.99
N ASP A 46 3.29 16.21 10.58
CA ASP A 46 3.94 16.96 9.51
C ASP A 46 3.42 16.54 8.13
N ILE A 47 2.88 15.34 8.01
CA ILE A 47 2.43 14.77 6.73
C ILE A 47 0.93 14.46 6.68
N ILE A 48 0.23 14.32 7.81
CA ILE A 48 -1.23 14.17 7.82
C ILE A 48 -1.87 15.43 7.22
N GLY A 49 -2.73 15.22 6.21
CA GLY A 49 -3.34 16.30 5.43
C GLY A 49 -2.54 16.74 4.20
N MET A 50 -1.30 16.26 4.03
CA MET A 50 -0.54 16.48 2.79
C MET A 50 -1.13 15.63 1.65
N GLU A 51 -1.09 16.16 0.45
CA GLU A 51 -1.42 15.41 -0.76
C GLU A 51 -0.37 14.34 -1.05
N TYR A 52 -0.80 13.18 -1.53
CA TYR A 52 0.13 12.18 -2.05
C TYR A 52 0.87 12.74 -3.28
N GLY A 53 2.18 12.51 -3.33
CA GLY A 53 3.10 13.10 -4.30
C GLY A 53 3.80 14.36 -3.79
N SER A 54 3.38 14.91 -2.66
CA SER A 54 4.01 16.10 -2.06
C SER A 54 5.42 15.83 -1.58
N LYS A 55 6.22 16.90 -1.57
CA LYS A 55 7.60 16.93 -1.08
C LYS A 55 7.62 17.36 0.39
N LEU A 56 8.34 16.62 1.21
CA LEU A 56 8.66 16.93 2.61
C LEU A 56 10.15 17.25 2.72
N GLU A 57 10.51 18.43 3.23
CA GLU A 57 11.89 18.77 3.52
C GLU A 57 12.37 18.07 4.81
N LEU A 58 13.57 17.53 4.79
CA LEU A 58 14.24 16.86 5.90
C LEU A 58 15.59 17.52 6.19
N ALA A 59 16.20 17.17 7.32
CA ALA A 59 17.47 17.80 7.75
C ALA A 59 18.63 17.61 6.75
N GLU A 60 18.73 16.43 6.11
CA GLU A 60 19.80 16.08 5.18
C GLU A 60 19.27 15.67 3.80
N GLY A 61 18.20 16.32 3.32
CA GLY A 61 17.58 16.04 2.04
C GLY A 61 16.08 16.29 2.04
N TYR A 62 15.35 15.51 1.27
CA TYR A 62 13.90 15.61 1.18
C TYR A 62 13.27 14.24 0.93
N ALA A 63 11.98 14.15 1.09
CA ALA A 63 11.22 12.95 0.77
C ALA A 63 9.98 13.28 -0.07
N TYR A 64 9.55 12.33 -0.90
CA TYR A 64 8.22 12.33 -1.47
C TYR A 64 7.30 11.42 -0.67
N ILE A 65 6.09 11.88 -0.41
CA ILE A 65 5.04 11.16 0.31
C ILE A 65 4.16 10.45 -0.70
N LEU A 66 4.30 9.14 -0.82
CA LEU A 66 3.68 8.36 -1.89
C LEU A 66 2.64 7.38 -1.34
N LYS A 67 1.64 7.12 -2.16
CA LYS A 67 0.70 6.03 -1.91
C LYS A 67 1.36 4.69 -2.27
N PRO A 68 1.28 3.67 -1.42
CA PRO A 68 1.86 2.37 -1.75
C PRO A 68 1.17 1.75 -2.96
N THR A 69 1.97 1.14 -3.81
CA THR A 69 1.47 0.22 -4.84
C THR A 69 0.82 -1.00 -4.19
N LEU A 70 0.04 -1.78 -4.96
CA LEU A 70 -0.53 -3.03 -4.44
C LEU A 70 0.55 -3.96 -3.90
N ARG A 71 1.66 -4.09 -4.62
CA ARG A 71 2.79 -4.94 -4.22
C ARG A 71 3.36 -4.49 -2.87
N GLU A 72 3.64 -3.21 -2.71
CA GLU A 72 4.17 -2.65 -1.46
C GLU A 72 3.19 -2.79 -0.31
N LEU A 73 1.87 -2.62 -0.58
CA LEU A 73 0.84 -2.85 0.42
C LEU A 73 0.87 -4.29 0.94
N LEU A 74 0.94 -5.27 0.03
CA LEU A 74 0.99 -6.68 0.38
C LEU A 74 2.29 -7.04 1.09
N GLU A 75 3.44 -6.54 0.63
CA GLU A 75 4.75 -6.93 1.14
C GLU A 75 5.11 -6.27 2.49
N HIS A 76 4.66 -5.02 2.74
CA HIS A 76 5.11 -4.23 3.88
C HIS A 76 4.01 -3.88 4.89
N PHE A 77 2.74 -3.99 4.53
CA PHE A 77 1.64 -3.53 5.39
C PHE A 77 0.63 -4.62 5.76
N MET A 78 0.69 -5.79 5.16
CA MET A 78 -0.14 -6.94 5.51
C MET A 78 0.66 -7.99 6.27
N GLU A 79 0.03 -8.57 7.29
CA GLU A 79 0.61 -9.69 8.03
C GLU A 79 0.56 -10.97 7.20
N ARG A 80 1.64 -11.73 7.25
CA ARG A 80 1.74 -13.06 6.67
C ARG A 80 1.55 -14.12 7.73
N ALA A 81 0.30 -14.50 7.99
CA ALA A 81 -0.02 -15.59 8.90
C ALA A 81 0.07 -16.97 8.25
N THR A 82 -0.03 -17.05 6.91
CA THR A 82 -0.05 -18.27 6.11
C THR A 82 0.85 -18.14 4.89
N GLN A 83 1.03 -19.25 4.15
CA GLN A 83 1.58 -19.19 2.79
C GLN A 83 0.69 -18.32 1.92
N VAL A 84 1.29 -17.43 1.14
CA VAL A 84 0.56 -16.48 0.28
C VAL A 84 0.78 -16.78 -1.20
N VAL A 85 -0.21 -16.44 -2.01
CA VAL A 85 -0.04 -16.40 -3.47
C VAL A 85 0.71 -15.11 -3.81
N TYR A 86 1.88 -15.26 -4.44
CA TYR A 86 2.69 -14.11 -4.81
C TYR A 86 2.10 -13.31 -5.98
N PRO A 87 2.35 -12.00 -6.05
CA PRO A 87 1.78 -11.13 -7.10
C PRO A 87 2.01 -11.62 -8.53
N LYS A 88 3.15 -12.25 -8.82
CA LYS A 88 3.44 -12.83 -10.14
C LYS A 88 2.46 -13.95 -10.53
N ASP A 89 2.07 -14.77 -9.54
CA ASP A 89 1.19 -15.92 -9.77
C ASP A 89 -0.29 -15.46 -9.76
N SER A 90 -0.67 -14.60 -8.82
CA SER A 90 -2.02 -14.05 -8.75
C SER A 90 -2.37 -13.17 -9.97
N SER A 91 -1.42 -12.42 -10.49
CA SER A 91 -1.60 -11.64 -11.72
C SER A 91 -1.85 -12.55 -12.93
N LEU A 92 -1.11 -13.65 -13.05
CA LEU A 92 -1.33 -14.64 -14.11
C LEU A 92 -2.70 -15.30 -13.96
N MET A 93 -3.08 -15.73 -12.75
CA MET A 93 -4.40 -16.32 -12.47
C MET A 93 -5.52 -15.34 -12.85
N SER A 94 -5.41 -14.09 -12.49
CA SER A 94 -6.39 -13.04 -12.78
C SER A 94 -6.52 -12.79 -14.29
N PHE A 95 -5.41 -12.80 -14.99
CA PHE A 95 -5.36 -12.64 -16.45
C PHE A 95 -6.01 -13.83 -17.16
N GLU A 96 -5.63 -15.06 -16.83
CA GLU A 96 -6.19 -16.28 -17.43
C GLU A 96 -7.68 -16.44 -17.13
N ALA A 97 -8.14 -16.04 -15.94
CA ALA A 97 -9.57 -16.03 -15.59
C ALA A 97 -10.36 -14.90 -16.27
N GLY A 98 -9.70 -14.00 -16.99
CA GLY A 98 -10.33 -12.88 -17.69
C GLY A 98 -11.07 -11.92 -16.75
N LEU A 99 -10.54 -11.70 -15.54
CA LEU A 99 -11.19 -10.86 -14.54
C LEU A 99 -11.28 -9.41 -14.99
N LYS A 100 -12.41 -8.79 -14.70
CA LYS A 100 -12.68 -7.37 -15.04
C LYS A 100 -13.64 -6.73 -14.03
N PRO A 101 -13.72 -5.39 -13.99
CA PRO A 101 -14.66 -4.69 -13.13
C PRO A 101 -16.11 -5.17 -13.30
N GLY A 102 -16.85 -5.24 -12.20
CA GLY A 102 -18.24 -5.68 -12.16
C GLY A 102 -18.44 -7.20 -12.00
N MET A 103 -17.40 -8.01 -12.12
CA MET A 103 -17.51 -9.47 -11.95
C MET A 103 -17.71 -9.89 -10.50
N ARG A 104 -18.32 -11.06 -10.30
CA ARG A 104 -18.43 -11.74 -9.01
C ARG A 104 -17.47 -12.92 -8.99
N VAL A 105 -16.64 -12.97 -7.98
CA VAL A 105 -15.59 -13.98 -7.81
C VAL A 105 -15.81 -14.72 -6.50
N LEU A 106 -15.58 -16.03 -6.53
CA LEU A 106 -15.58 -16.90 -5.36
C LEU A 106 -14.14 -17.34 -5.09
N GLU A 107 -13.65 -17.12 -3.87
CA GLU A 107 -12.34 -17.52 -3.39
C GLU A 107 -12.49 -18.50 -2.22
N GLY A 108 -11.83 -19.66 -2.31
CA GLY A 108 -11.72 -20.63 -1.22
C GLY A 108 -10.28 -20.66 -0.68
N GLY A 109 -10.11 -20.57 0.65
CA GLY A 109 -8.80 -20.54 1.29
C GLY A 109 -8.17 -19.15 1.28
N VAL A 110 -8.77 -18.22 2.02
CA VAL A 110 -8.35 -16.79 2.09
C VAL A 110 -6.95 -16.63 2.64
N GLY A 111 -6.60 -17.40 3.67
CA GLY A 111 -5.32 -17.29 4.36
C GLY A 111 -5.04 -15.86 4.83
N SER A 112 -3.91 -15.31 4.39
CA SER A 112 -3.53 -13.92 4.72
C SER A 112 -4.25 -12.85 3.87
N GLY A 113 -5.12 -13.24 2.94
CA GLY A 113 -5.93 -12.31 2.15
C GLY A 113 -5.21 -11.61 0.99
N PHE A 114 -4.02 -12.03 0.62
CA PHE A 114 -3.25 -11.40 -0.47
C PHE A 114 -3.99 -11.47 -1.81
N LEU A 115 -4.45 -12.67 -2.17
CA LEU A 115 -5.24 -12.88 -3.38
C LEU A 115 -6.59 -12.13 -3.30
N THR A 116 -7.25 -12.18 -2.13
CA THR A 116 -8.53 -11.47 -1.90
C THR A 116 -8.43 -9.98 -2.22
N VAL A 117 -7.36 -9.31 -1.74
CA VAL A 117 -7.14 -7.88 -1.98
C VAL A 117 -6.93 -7.59 -3.47
N GLU A 118 -6.17 -8.42 -4.18
CA GLU A 118 -5.98 -8.27 -5.62
C GLU A 118 -7.27 -8.47 -6.39
N LEU A 119 -8.01 -9.55 -6.10
CA LEU A 119 -9.31 -9.82 -6.71
C LEU A 119 -10.29 -8.65 -6.50
N ALA A 120 -10.39 -8.14 -5.27
CA ALA A 120 -11.24 -7.01 -4.95
C ALA A 120 -10.88 -5.76 -5.77
N ARG A 121 -9.59 -5.47 -5.94
CA ARG A 121 -9.14 -4.33 -6.76
C ARG A 121 -9.50 -4.48 -8.24
N ILE A 122 -9.41 -5.68 -8.78
CA ILE A 122 -9.71 -5.94 -10.20
C ILE A 122 -11.21 -5.82 -10.47
N VAL A 123 -12.05 -6.39 -9.59
CA VAL A 123 -13.49 -6.41 -9.84
C VAL A 123 -14.22 -5.12 -9.45
N CYS A 124 -13.61 -4.25 -8.64
CA CYS A 124 -14.15 -2.94 -8.32
C CYS A 124 -14.03 -1.96 -9.51
N PRO A 125 -14.98 -0.99 -9.69
CA PRO A 125 -16.24 -0.89 -8.98
C PRO A 125 -17.30 -1.87 -9.49
N GLY A 126 -18.31 -2.14 -8.66
CA GLY A 126 -19.51 -2.89 -9.03
C GLY A 126 -19.40 -4.41 -8.93
N GLY A 127 -18.17 -4.95 -8.79
CA GLY A 127 -17.94 -6.37 -8.55
C GLY A 127 -17.98 -6.76 -7.07
N LYS A 128 -17.91 -8.07 -6.80
CA LYS A 128 -17.82 -8.63 -5.44
C LYS A 128 -16.89 -9.83 -5.40
N VAL A 129 -16.14 -9.94 -4.31
CA VAL A 129 -15.42 -11.16 -3.94
C VAL A 129 -16.16 -11.83 -2.77
N TYR A 130 -16.46 -13.09 -2.94
CA TYR A 130 -16.98 -13.97 -1.89
C TYR A 130 -15.82 -14.85 -1.46
N ALA A 131 -15.26 -14.58 -0.31
CA ALA A 131 -14.09 -15.26 0.19
C ALA A 131 -14.42 -16.03 1.47
N PHE A 132 -13.93 -17.27 1.59
CA PHE A 132 -14.13 -18.11 2.77
C PHE A 132 -12.85 -18.88 3.10
N ASP A 133 -12.69 -19.19 4.38
CA ASP A 133 -11.61 -20.01 4.93
C ASP A 133 -12.20 -21.01 5.92
N ILE A 134 -11.35 -21.99 6.33
CA ILE A 134 -11.75 -23.06 7.26
C ILE A 134 -11.09 -22.78 8.61
#